data_400918cef2c475e3ea3999dd7bfe9c51
#
_entry.id   400918cef2c475e3ea3999dd7bfe9c51
#
_cell.length_a   1.000
_cell.length_b   1.000
_cell.length_c   1.000
_cell.angle_alpha   90.00
_cell.angle_beta   90.00
_cell.angle_gamma   90.00
#
_symmetry.space_group_name_H-M   'P 1'
#
loop_
_entity.id
_entity.type
_entity.pdbx_description
1 polymer ?
#
loop_
_entity_poly.entity_id
_entity_poly.type
_entity_poly.pdbx_seq_one_letter_code
_entity_poly.pdbx_strand_id
1 'polypeptide(L)'
;LMAMSVYHIMDKTMLGLLSTYKQVGYLGFGPQESYIDKHHAAQMGVYETTVQNMFVDYAKPQENGSVYGTRWASLTDENGSGILFAGKPFSFHAGDYTSDELFEKKHSFELKKSGSTIVHTDYFMSGVGSGACGPELAQKYRLEERNIHFCLMLTPFHRREDPFEKLAIANNIWKEQEKI
;
A
#
# COMPACT_ATOMS: atom_id res chain seq x y z
N LEU A 1 -20.73 2.06 -10.66
CA LEU A 1 -19.36 1.56 -10.90
C LEU A 1 -18.55 2.69 -11.51
N MET A 2 -17.69 3.32 -10.73
CA MET A 2 -16.69 4.25 -11.28
C MET A 2 -15.39 3.47 -11.44
N ALA A 3 -15.11 2.99 -12.64
CA ALA A 3 -13.78 2.54 -12.99
C ALA A 3 -12.96 3.80 -13.28
N MET A 4 -12.08 4.16 -12.37
CA MET A 4 -11.13 5.24 -12.60
C MET A 4 -9.83 4.61 -13.10
N SER A 5 -9.65 4.62 -14.42
CA SER A 5 -8.35 4.28 -15.01
C SER A 5 -7.43 5.47 -14.78
N VAL A 6 -6.58 5.40 -13.77
CA VAL A 6 -5.53 6.40 -13.56
C VAL A 6 -4.31 5.93 -14.33
N TYR A 7 -4.09 6.50 -15.51
CA TYR A 7 -2.81 6.39 -16.21
C TYR A 7 -1.82 7.32 -15.51
N HIS A 8 -0.96 6.76 -14.68
CA HIS A 8 0.07 7.55 -14.03
C HIS A 8 1.45 7.06 -14.47
N ILE A 9 2.24 7.99 -15.03
CA ILE A 9 3.66 7.80 -15.37
C ILE A 9 4.54 8.11 -14.13
N MET A 10 4.04 7.84 -12.94
CA MET A 10 4.76 8.08 -11.69
C MET A 10 4.92 6.79 -10.91
N ASP A 11 6.09 6.60 -10.33
CA ASP A 11 6.46 5.45 -9.49
C ASP A 11 5.58 5.30 -8.25
N LYS A 12 4.80 6.35 -7.91
CA LYS A 12 4.11 6.48 -6.63
C LYS A 12 2.78 7.22 -6.77
N THR A 13 1.72 6.62 -6.21
CA THR A 13 0.39 7.25 -6.12
C THR A 13 0.00 7.46 -4.67
N MET A 14 -0.21 8.70 -4.28
CA MET A 14 -0.66 9.09 -2.94
C MET A 14 -2.07 9.66 -3.00
N LEU A 15 -2.94 9.17 -2.11
CA LEU A 15 -4.31 9.63 -1.95
C LEU A 15 -4.55 10.04 -0.49
N GLY A 16 -5.19 11.19 -0.29
CA GLY A 16 -5.70 11.60 1.01
C GLY A 16 -7.18 11.21 1.14
N LEU A 17 -7.51 10.40 2.13
CA LEU A 17 -8.87 10.01 2.46
C LEU A 17 -9.30 10.63 3.79
N LEU A 18 -10.62 10.63 4.06
CA LEU A 18 -11.14 11.08 5.34
C LEU A 18 -10.48 10.33 6.50
N SER A 19 -10.19 11.04 7.58
CA SER A 19 -9.52 10.48 8.76
C SER A 19 -10.33 9.41 9.51
N THR A 20 -11.58 9.19 9.12
CA THR A 20 -12.45 8.13 9.64
C THR A 20 -12.12 6.74 9.12
N TYR A 21 -11.41 6.62 7.98
CA TYR A 21 -10.99 5.35 7.42
C TYR A 21 -9.75 4.83 8.14
N LYS A 22 -9.94 3.97 9.15
CA LYS A 22 -8.88 3.49 10.05
C LYS A 22 -8.68 1.98 10.05
N GLN A 23 -9.65 1.20 9.58
CA GLN A 23 -9.53 -0.25 9.49
C GLN A 23 -8.94 -0.64 8.13
N VAL A 24 -7.96 -1.51 8.13
CA VAL A 24 -7.23 -1.97 6.95
C VAL A 24 -7.38 -3.47 6.82
N GLY A 25 -7.80 -3.95 5.65
CA GLY A 25 -7.72 -5.35 5.28
C GLY A 25 -6.91 -5.49 3.99
N TYR A 26 -6.11 -6.54 3.85
CA TYR A 26 -5.36 -6.76 2.62
C TYR A 26 -5.01 -8.23 2.38
N LEU A 27 -4.79 -8.58 1.12
CA LEU A 27 -4.15 -9.83 0.69
C LEU A 27 -2.78 -9.46 0.11
N GLY A 28 -1.72 -9.81 0.83
CA GLY A 28 -0.35 -9.46 0.49
C GLY A 28 0.67 -10.14 1.41
N PHE A 29 1.94 -9.77 1.30
CA PHE A 29 2.99 -10.27 2.18
C PHE A 29 2.99 -9.51 3.51
N GLY A 30 2.58 -10.19 4.58
CA GLY A 30 2.45 -9.61 5.93
C GLY A 30 2.82 -10.61 7.04
N PRO A 31 2.43 -10.34 8.30
CA PRO A 31 1.66 -9.16 8.77
C PRO A 31 2.49 -7.88 8.95
N GLN A 32 3.83 -7.97 8.98
CA GLN A 32 4.71 -6.82 9.11
C GLN A 32 4.94 -6.16 7.75
N GLU A 33 5.58 -4.99 7.78
CA GLU A 33 6.00 -4.31 6.56
C GLU A 33 6.86 -5.21 5.69
N SER A 34 6.68 -5.11 4.40
CA SER A 34 7.43 -5.85 3.41
C SER A 34 7.63 -5.03 2.13
N TYR A 35 8.75 -5.25 1.46
CA TYR A 35 9.18 -4.56 0.26
C TYR A 35 9.74 -5.56 -0.75
N ILE A 36 9.94 -5.17 -1.99
CA ILE A 36 10.51 -6.06 -3.02
C ILE A 36 11.84 -6.68 -2.59
N ASP A 37 12.63 -5.96 -1.83
CA ASP A 37 13.94 -6.35 -1.30
C ASP A 37 13.91 -6.88 0.14
N LYS A 38 12.75 -6.79 0.81
CA LYS A 38 12.56 -7.19 2.22
C LYS A 38 11.19 -7.86 2.42
N HIS A 39 11.00 -9.07 1.92
CA HIS A 39 9.73 -9.80 2.08
C HIS A 39 9.86 -11.28 2.43
N HIS A 40 11.08 -11.84 2.49
CA HIS A 40 11.27 -13.27 2.72
C HIS A 40 10.83 -13.76 4.11
N ALA A 41 10.74 -12.87 5.09
CA ALA A 41 10.20 -13.19 6.41
C ALA A 41 8.67 -13.05 6.49
N ALA A 42 8.05 -12.39 5.51
CA ALA A 42 6.62 -12.21 5.41
C ALA A 42 5.96 -13.38 4.67
N GLN A 43 4.69 -13.64 4.95
CA GLN A 43 3.92 -14.68 4.29
C GLN A 43 2.76 -14.07 3.50
N MET A 44 2.46 -14.66 2.34
CA MET A 44 1.28 -14.29 1.58
C MET A 44 0.03 -14.75 2.34
N GLY A 45 -0.85 -13.82 2.68
CA GLY A 45 -2.06 -14.11 3.44
C GLY A 45 -3.04 -12.95 3.45
N VAL A 46 -4.24 -13.22 3.99
CA VAL A 46 -5.24 -12.19 4.29
C VAL A 46 -4.99 -11.69 5.70
N TYR A 47 -4.84 -10.38 5.82
CA TYR A 47 -4.56 -9.71 7.09
C TYR A 47 -5.55 -8.59 7.34
N GLU A 48 -5.84 -8.38 8.61
CA GLU A 48 -6.60 -7.24 9.12
C GLU A 48 -5.74 -6.47 10.13
N THR A 49 -5.73 -5.16 10.02
CA THR A 49 -4.94 -4.26 10.86
C THR A 49 -5.59 -2.87 10.91
N THR A 50 -4.90 -1.91 11.45
CA THR A 50 -5.33 -0.51 11.46
C THR A 50 -4.27 0.37 10.82
N VAL A 51 -4.67 1.55 10.35
CA VAL A 51 -3.76 2.59 9.86
C VAL A 51 -2.64 2.87 10.86
N GLN A 52 -2.97 2.93 12.16
CA GLN A 52 -1.98 3.16 13.21
C GLN A 52 -0.99 2.01 13.34
N ASN A 53 -1.43 0.76 13.21
CA ASN A 53 -0.58 -0.42 13.36
C ASN A 53 0.32 -0.69 12.13
N MET A 54 0.03 -0.04 11.00
CA MET A 54 0.93 -0.08 9.85
C MET A 54 2.16 0.82 10.03
N PHE A 55 2.11 1.77 10.97
CA PHE A 55 3.25 2.65 11.25
C PHE A 55 4.36 1.88 11.99
N VAL A 56 5.58 1.95 11.46
CA VAL A 56 6.79 1.42 12.10
C VAL A 56 7.64 2.58 12.59
N ASP A 57 7.84 2.65 13.90
CA ASP A 57 8.58 3.74 14.55
C ASP A 57 10.10 3.52 14.42
N TYR A 58 10.67 3.96 13.31
CA TYR A 58 12.10 3.97 13.10
C TYR A 58 12.78 5.10 13.89
N ALA A 59 14.04 4.90 14.29
CA ALA A 59 14.83 5.89 15.05
C ALA A 59 14.88 7.28 14.39
N LYS A 60 14.88 7.33 13.07
CA LYS A 60 14.58 8.53 12.28
C LYS A 60 13.32 8.26 11.47
N PRO A 61 12.30 9.13 11.51
CA PRO A 61 11.13 9.00 10.67
C PRO A 61 11.49 8.83 9.20
N GLN A 62 10.82 7.92 8.54
CA GLN A 62 10.99 7.58 7.13
C GLN A 62 9.73 6.92 6.61
N GLU A 63 9.62 6.73 5.31
CA GLU A 63 8.58 5.87 4.76
C GLU A 63 8.70 4.45 5.31
N ASN A 64 7.57 3.90 5.72
CA ASN A 64 7.51 2.64 6.44
C ASN A 64 6.14 1.96 6.24
N GLY A 65 5.98 0.74 6.76
CA GLY A 65 4.70 0.04 6.85
C GLY A 65 4.10 -0.40 5.52
N SER A 66 4.83 -0.35 4.41
CA SER A 66 4.36 -0.86 3.13
C SER A 66 4.21 -2.38 3.16
N VAL A 67 3.23 -2.93 2.43
CA VAL A 67 3.02 -4.36 2.25
C VAL A 67 3.15 -4.71 0.77
N TYR A 68 4.13 -5.56 0.47
CA TYR A 68 4.52 -5.96 -0.86
C TYR A 68 3.59 -7.03 -1.45
N GLY A 69 3.46 -7.03 -2.77
CA GLY A 69 2.71 -8.05 -3.50
C GLY A 69 1.23 -8.07 -3.16
N THR A 70 0.69 -6.93 -2.75
CA THR A 70 -0.73 -6.75 -2.42
C THR A 70 -1.57 -6.96 -3.66
N ARG A 71 -2.57 -7.81 -3.58
CA ARG A 71 -3.52 -8.09 -4.66
C ARG A 71 -4.82 -7.32 -4.50
N TRP A 72 -5.21 -7.10 -3.27
CA TRP A 72 -6.25 -6.16 -2.89
C TRP A 72 -5.95 -5.60 -1.51
N ALA A 73 -6.38 -4.37 -1.28
CA ALA A 73 -6.42 -3.75 0.03
C ALA A 73 -7.76 -3.03 0.21
N SER A 74 -8.19 -2.88 1.43
CA SER A 74 -9.41 -2.13 1.77
C SER A 74 -9.18 -1.22 2.95
N LEU A 75 -9.78 -0.04 2.88
CA LEU A 75 -9.88 0.88 4.00
C LEU A 75 -11.34 1.09 4.35
N THR A 76 -11.69 0.91 5.63
CA THR A 76 -13.06 1.08 6.11
C THR A 76 -13.14 2.01 7.30
N ASP A 77 -14.30 2.66 7.45
CA ASP A 77 -14.70 3.37 8.64
C ASP A 77 -15.32 2.40 9.69
N GLU A 78 -15.70 2.92 10.84
CA GLU A 78 -16.34 2.16 11.91
C GLU A 78 -17.72 1.59 11.51
N ASN A 79 -18.37 2.19 10.52
CA ASN A 79 -19.65 1.74 10.00
C ASN A 79 -19.47 0.63 8.94
N GLY A 80 -18.23 0.37 8.52
CA GLY A 80 -17.89 -0.61 7.51
C GLY A 80 -18.09 -0.11 6.08
N SER A 81 -18.27 1.19 5.88
CA SER A 81 -18.16 1.80 4.56
C SER A 81 -16.69 1.97 4.21
N GLY A 82 -16.32 1.71 2.97
CA GLY A 82 -14.91 1.71 2.61
C GLY A 82 -14.63 1.79 1.12
N ILE A 83 -13.34 1.73 0.84
CA ILE A 83 -12.78 1.71 -0.51
C ILE A 83 -11.91 0.46 -0.66
N LEU A 84 -12.16 -0.31 -1.70
CA LEU A 84 -11.34 -1.42 -2.15
C LEU A 84 -10.38 -0.94 -3.22
N PHE A 85 -9.11 -1.26 -3.05
CA PHE A 85 -8.02 -1.10 -4.00
C PHE A 85 -7.69 -2.48 -4.55
N ALA A 86 -7.72 -2.67 -5.86
CA ALA A 86 -7.44 -3.96 -6.49
C ALA A 86 -6.79 -3.79 -7.87
N GLY A 87 -5.91 -4.73 -8.24
CA GLY A 87 -5.20 -4.67 -9.51
C GLY A 87 -4.13 -5.76 -9.64
N LYS A 88 -3.19 -5.58 -10.56
CA LYS A 88 -1.94 -6.36 -10.55
C LYS A 88 -1.23 -6.15 -9.20
N PRO A 89 -0.40 -7.11 -8.74
CA PRO A 89 0.28 -6.94 -7.46
C PRO A 89 0.96 -5.57 -7.35
N PHE A 90 0.74 -4.92 -6.23
CA PHE A 90 1.24 -3.57 -5.93
C PHE A 90 1.78 -3.51 -4.51
N SER A 91 2.43 -2.44 -4.15
CA SER A 91 2.77 -2.11 -2.77
C SER A 91 1.71 -1.20 -2.18
N PHE A 92 1.25 -1.51 -0.97
CA PHE A 92 0.18 -0.76 -0.30
C PHE A 92 0.64 -0.28 1.06
N HIS A 93 0.31 0.97 1.38
CA HIS A 93 0.47 1.53 2.72
C HIS A 93 -0.69 2.47 3.03
N ALA A 94 -1.09 2.51 4.29
CA ALA A 94 -2.01 3.52 4.82
C ALA A 94 -1.46 4.08 6.14
N GLY A 95 -1.35 5.40 6.25
CA GLY A 95 -0.73 6.06 7.39
C GLY A 95 -1.41 7.39 7.76
N ASP A 96 -1.00 7.95 8.90
CA ASP A 96 -1.46 9.25 9.39
C ASP A 96 -0.54 10.42 8.94
N TYR A 97 0.60 10.12 8.33
CA TYR A 97 1.64 11.09 8.00
C TYR A 97 1.87 11.16 6.49
N THR A 98 2.18 12.34 5.99
CA THR A 98 2.64 12.50 4.60
C THR A 98 4.11 12.10 4.48
N SER A 99 4.55 11.78 3.27
CA SER A 99 5.97 11.49 3.00
C SER A 99 6.88 12.67 3.37
N ASP A 100 6.43 13.89 3.09
CA ASP A 100 7.20 15.11 3.42
C ASP A 100 7.36 15.26 4.94
N GLU A 101 6.28 15.04 5.70
CA GLU A 101 6.35 15.08 7.17
C GLU A 101 7.35 14.05 7.71
N LEU A 102 7.32 12.82 7.19
CA LEU A 102 8.26 11.77 7.58
C LEU A 102 9.72 12.12 7.20
N PHE A 103 9.92 12.72 6.04
CA PHE A 103 11.27 13.06 5.55
C PHE A 103 11.90 14.21 6.32
N GLU A 104 11.13 15.26 6.64
CA GLU A 104 11.62 16.48 7.28
C GLU A 104 11.98 16.32 8.75
N LYS A 105 11.29 15.41 9.47
CA LYS A 105 11.46 15.28 10.92
C LYS A 105 12.66 14.39 11.26
N LYS A 106 13.29 14.72 12.40
CA LYS A 106 14.43 13.96 12.93
C LYS A 106 14.00 12.90 13.93
N HIS A 107 12.88 13.12 14.62
CA HIS A 107 12.37 12.24 15.67
C HIS A 107 10.85 12.05 15.56
N SER A 108 10.37 10.87 15.92
CA SER A 108 8.94 10.51 15.81
C SER A 108 8.02 11.38 16.67
N PHE A 109 8.51 11.89 17.81
CA PHE A 109 7.73 12.81 18.66
C PHE A 109 7.49 14.19 18.01
N GLU A 110 8.20 14.53 16.94
CA GLU A 110 8.01 15.78 16.18
C GLU A 110 6.92 15.63 15.11
N LEU A 111 6.52 14.38 14.80
CA LEU A 111 5.56 14.10 13.74
C LEU A 111 4.18 14.64 14.03
N LYS A 112 3.59 15.27 13.03
CA LYS A 112 2.23 15.80 13.07
C LYS A 112 1.35 15.05 12.09
N LYS A 113 0.24 14.50 12.60
CA LYS A 113 -0.75 13.83 11.75
C LYS A 113 -1.32 14.80 10.73
N SER A 114 -1.51 14.33 9.50
CA SER A 114 -2.05 15.12 8.38
C SER A 114 -3.52 15.53 8.56
N GLY A 115 -4.26 14.88 9.47
CA GLY A 115 -5.71 15.02 9.59
C GLY A 115 -6.50 14.18 8.58
N SER A 116 -5.80 13.45 7.72
CA SER A 116 -6.36 12.53 6.72
C SER A 116 -5.69 11.16 6.86
N THR A 117 -6.31 10.11 6.32
CA THR A 117 -5.61 8.85 6.09
C THR A 117 -4.89 8.95 4.75
N ILE A 118 -3.56 8.90 4.78
CA ILE A 118 -2.69 8.95 3.60
C ILE A 118 -2.51 7.53 3.08
N VAL A 119 -2.85 7.30 1.82
CA VAL A 119 -2.77 5.99 1.18
C VAL A 119 -1.76 6.04 0.06
N HIS A 120 -0.83 5.12 0.08
CA HIS A 120 0.12 4.87 -1.00
C HIS A 120 -0.24 3.57 -1.70
N THR A 121 -0.30 3.63 -3.02
CA THR A 121 -0.51 2.48 -3.91
C THR A 121 0.52 2.55 -5.01
N ASP A 122 1.62 1.86 -4.81
CA ASP A 122 2.80 1.97 -5.66
C ASP A 122 2.95 0.71 -6.52
N TYR A 123 3.47 0.85 -7.74
CA TYR A 123 3.78 -0.29 -8.60
C TYR A 123 4.65 -1.31 -7.84
N PHE A 124 5.80 -0.85 -7.36
CA PHE A 124 6.62 -1.55 -6.37
C PHE A 124 7.35 -0.52 -5.51
N MET A 125 7.82 -0.93 -4.35
CA MET A 125 8.59 -0.10 -3.44
C MET A 125 9.75 -0.89 -2.86
N SER A 126 10.93 -0.28 -2.83
CA SER A 126 12.09 -0.76 -2.08
C SER A 126 12.08 -0.23 -0.66
N GLY A 127 12.63 -0.99 0.28
CA GLY A 127 12.82 -0.50 1.65
C GLY A 127 13.76 0.70 1.68
N VAL A 128 13.48 1.67 2.56
CA VAL A 128 14.37 2.82 2.78
C VAL A 128 15.66 2.34 3.41
N GLY A 129 16.81 2.80 2.87
CA GLY A 129 18.14 2.43 3.35
C GLY A 129 18.68 1.10 2.84
N SER A 130 17.99 0.42 1.94
CA SER A 130 18.49 -0.80 1.29
C SER A 130 19.81 -0.53 0.58
N GLY A 131 20.85 -1.31 0.92
CA GLY A 131 22.21 -1.12 0.40
C GLY A 131 23.01 0.05 1.01
N ALA A 132 22.48 0.78 2.00
CA ALA A 132 23.15 1.92 2.62
C ALA A 132 24.43 1.54 3.38
N CYS A 133 24.47 0.33 3.96
CA CYS A 133 25.59 -0.17 4.76
C CYS A 133 25.95 -1.60 4.35
N GLY A 134 26.31 -1.83 3.09
CA GLY A 134 26.64 -3.17 2.62
C GLY A 134 26.76 -3.24 1.10
N PRO A 135 26.82 -4.46 0.53
CA PRO A 135 26.85 -4.62 -0.91
C PRO A 135 25.55 -4.10 -1.54
N GLU A 136 25.64 -3.69 -2.80
CA GLU A 136 24.46 -3.30 -3.57
C GLU A 136 23.43 -4.43 -3.62
N LEU A 137 22.15 -4.06 -3.73
CA LEU A 137 21.09 -5.02 -3.95
C LEU A 137 21.35 -5.89 -5.18
N ALA A 138 21.04 -7.18 -5.07
CA ALA A 138 21.02 -8.05 -6.25
C ALA A 138 20.03 -7.49 -7.29
N GLN A 139 20.36 -7.58 -8.56
CA GLN A 139 19.60 -6.98 -9.66
C GLN A 139 18.11 -7.31 -9.63
N LYS A 140 17.75 -8.54 -9.28
CA LYS A 140 16.36 -9.00 -9.17
C LYS A 140 15.49 -8.25 -8.14
N TYR A 141 16.11 -7.47 -7.26
CA TYR A 141 15.43 -6.66 -6.24
C TYR A 141 15.51 -5.15 -6.53
N ARG A 142 16.14 -4.76 -7.64
CA ARG A 142 16.24 -3.35 -8.03
C ARG A 142 15.03 -2.96 -8.87
N LEU A 143 14.55 -1.77 -8.68
CA LEU A 143 13.53 -1.15 -9.51
C LEU A 143 14.24 -0.39 -10.63
N GLU A 144 14.40 -1.03 -11.78
CA GLU A 144 15.12 -0.46 -12.93
C GLU A 144 14.21 -0.17 -14.13
N GLU A 145 12.91 -0.48 -14.00
CA GLU A 145 11.93 -0.26 -15.05
C GLU A 145 11.78 1.23 -15.36
N ARG A 146 12.00 1.61 -16.61
CA ARG A 146 11.84 2.99 -17.08
C ARG A 146 10.44 3.32 -17.58
N ASN A 147 9.71 2.30 -17.97
CA ASN A 147 8.35 2.43 -18.48
C ASN A 147 7.43 1.53 -17.67
N ILE A 148 6.62 2.13 -16.82
CA ILE A 148 5.70 1.43 -15.93
C ILE A 148 4.27 1.68 -16.44
N HIS A 149 3.55 0.58 -16.73
CA HIS A 149 2.10 0.59 -16.93
C HIS A 149 1.44 -0.06 -15.74
N PHE A 150 0.87 0.75 -14.88
CA PHE A 150 0.21 0.34 -13.66
C PHE A 150 -1.25 0.76 -13.70
N CYS A 151 -2.15 -0.19 -13.43
CA CYS A 151 -3.58 0.06 -13.38
C CYS A 151 -4.12 -0.46 -12.05
N LEU A 152 -4.84 0.40 -11.37
CA LEU A 152 -5.48 0.11 -10.10
C LEU A 152 -6.96 0.46 -10.19
N MET A 153 -7.82 -0.39 -9.68
CA MET A 153 -9.23 -0.11 -9.55
C MET A 153 -9.57 0.28 -8.12
N LEU A 154 -10.34 1.35 -7.96
CA LEU A 154 -10.91 1.78 -6.69
C LEU A 154 -12.43 1.55 -6.74
N THR A 155 -12.94 0.77 -5.79
CA THR A 155 -14.36 0.45 -5.70
C THR A 155 -14.87 0.79 -4.30
N PRO A 156 -15.86 1.68 -4.16
CA PRO A 156 -16.53 1.86 -2.88
C PRO A 156 -17.33 0.60 -2.53
N PHE A 157 -17.37 0.25 -1.25
CA PHE A 157 -18.16 -0.89 -0.75
C PHE A 157 -18.72 -0.61 0.64
N HIS A 158 -19.62 -1.46 1.09
CA HIS A 158 -20.20 -1.40 2.44
C HIS A 158 -20.20 -2.78 3.11
N ARG A 159 -20.09 -2.80 4.40
CA ARG A 159 -19.84 -3.77 5.47
C ARG A 159 -20.24 -5.26 5.28
N ARG A 160 -20.96 -5.64 4.26
CA ARG A 160 -21.47 -7.02 4.12
C ARG A 160 -20.69 -7.88 3.14
N GLU A 161 -19.60 -7.35 2.61
CA GLU A 161 -18.81 -8.07 1.61
C GLU A 161 -17.73 -8.89 2.31
N ASP A 162 -17.79 -10.20 2.08
CA ASP A 162 -16.79 -11.16 2.53
C ASP A 162 -15.39 -10.83 1.91
N PRO A 163 -14.28 -11.03 2.60
CA PRO A 163 -12.94 -11.00 2.01
C PRO A 163 -12.80 -11.83 0.73
N PHE A 164 -13.52 -12.93 0.61
CA PHE A 164 -13.57 -13.75 -0.61
C PHE A 164 -14.29 -13.08 -1.77
N GLU A 165 -15.32 -12.29 -1.52
CA GLU A 165 -15.98 -11.48 -2.55
C GLU A 165 -15.04 -10.38 -3.05
N LYS A 166 -14.30 -9.74 -2.16
CA LYS A 166 -13.26 -8.77 -2.52
C LYS A 166 -12.17 -9.41 -3.40
N LEU A 167 -11.76 -10.63 -3.07
CA LEU A 167 -10.82 -11.39 -3.87
C LEU A 167 -11.39 -11.75 -5.25
N ALA A 168 -12.67 -12.12 -5.33
CA ALA A 168 -13.33 -12.43 -6.59
C ALA A 168 -13.42 -11.19 -7.50
N ILE A 169 -13.75 -10.02 -6.92
CA ILE A 169 -13.74 -8.74 -7.63
C ILE A 169 -12.34 -8.46 -8.17
N ALA A 170 -11.31 -8.57 -7.35
CA ALA A 170 -9.92 -8.34 -7.74
C ALA A 170 -9.48 -9.29 -8.88
N ASN A 171 -9.83 -10.57 -8.80
CA ASN A 171 -9.50 -11.56 -9.82
C ASN A 171 -10.22 -11.31 -11.15
N ASN A 172 -11.47 -10.85 -11.13
CA ASN A 172 -12.20 -10.51 -12.34
C ASN A 172 -11.59 -9.31 -13.06
N ILE A 173 -11.20 -8.29 -12.31
CA ILE A 173 -10.51 -7.12 -12.85
C ILE A 173 -9.18 -7.52 -13.48
N TRP A 174 -8.44 -8.39 -12.83
CA TRP A 174 -7.16 -8.86 -13.34
C TRP A 174 -7.29 -9.55 -14.70
N LYS A 175 -8.30 -10.45 -14.82
CA LYS A 175 -8.59 -11.13 -16.09
C LYS A 175 -9.00 -10.19 -17.22
N GLU A 176 -9.63 -9.06 -16.90
CA GLU A 176 -9.98 -8.04 -17.91
C GLU A 176 -8.76 -7.24 -18.34
N GLN A 177 -7.82 -6.98 -17.44
CA GLN A 177 -6.57 -6.27 -17.75
C GLN A 177 -5.57 -7.09 -18.59
N GLU A 178 -5.59 -8.41 -18.48
CA GLU A 178 -4.73 -9.30 -19.31
C GLU A 178 -5.18 -9.38 -20.79
N LYS A 179 -6.35 -8.82 -21.12
CA LYS A 179 -6.89 -8.81 -22.50
C LYS A 179 -6.53 -7.54 -23.29
N ILE A 180 -5.89 -6.55 -22.63
CA ILE A 180 -5.43 -5.30 -23.23
C ILE A 180 -3.92 -5.35 -23.47
#